data_eeea588c65a2f4182163b02b0ac9c245
#
_entry.id   eeea588c65a2f4182163b02b0ac9c245
#
_cell.length_a   1.000
_cell.length_b   1.000
_cell.length_c   1.000
_cell.angle_alpha   90.00
_cell.angle_beta   90.00
_cell.angle_gamma   90.00
#
_symmetry.space_group_name_H-M   'P 1'
#
loop_
_entity.id
_entity.type
_entity.pdbx_description
1 polymer ?
#
loop_
_entity_poly.entity_id
_entity_poly.type
_entity_poly.pdbx_seq_one_letter_code
_entity_poly.pdbx_strand_id
1 'polypeptide(L)'
;IAILMRGFFHRYLESMEKIDWNRVKATIRNWKPGEYIRQTSIVVIGVLITFVGSELVTRCSEQADIKSTMLLIKDELKSNRKNFEGIVSEFSTDERLSALLVEHDMNVRLIPEDSLKQFRYSIGQIRSFYYTRNALDILKNSMLMQKISDKEFLLSLIDVYEALEGFKLSMNGYYDMKEDAAIPFYLTLTDEQTNTVNEGKWEAWEIYLSDRKLRNFLKIPQGYFIPGYQERIEQKIDKMIQTIEQKYGSR
;
A
#
# COMPACT_ATOMS: atom_id res chain seq x y z
N ILE A 1 -8.23 -19.22 70.13
CA ILE A 1 -8.90 -19.35 68.79
C ILE A 1 -10.03 -20.41 68.92
N ALA A 2 -9.82 -21.57 69.53
CA ALA A 2 -10.85 -22.64 69.65
C ALA A 2 -12.10 -22.25 70.46
N ILE A 3 -11.96 -21.37 71.49
CA ILE A 3 -13.07 -20.89 72.32
C ILE A 3 -13.93 -19.86 71.57
N LEU A 4 -13.33 -19.02 70.75
CA LEU A 4 -14.04 -18.03 69.90
C LEU A 4 -14.83 -18.70 68.75
N MET A 5 -14.30 -19.76 68.18
CA MET A 5 -15.01 -20.52 67.13
C MET A 5 -16.21 -21.31 67.72
N ARG A 6 -16.12 -21.82 68.91
CA ARG A 6 -17.23 -22.51 69.58
C ARG A 6 -18.40 -21.54 69.89
N GLY A 7 -18.11 -20.33 70.32
CA GLY A 7 -19.13 -19.29 70.54
C GLY A 7 -19.81 -18.79 69.30
N PHE A 8 -19.07 -18.77 68.15
CA PHE A 8 -19.63 -18.37 66.83
C PHE A 8 -20.54 -19.46 66.24
N PHE A 9 -20.10 -20.72 66.38
CA PHE A 9 -20.89 -21.90 65.95
C PHE A 9 -22.16 -22.08 66.77
N HIS A 10 -22.12 -21.84 68.09
CA HIS A 10 -23.31 -21.97 68.97
C HIS A 10 -24.36 -20.86 68.61
N ARG A 11 -23.93 -19.64 68.40
CA ARG A 11 -24.82 -18.55 67.95
C ARG A 11 -25.38 -18.77 66.53
N TYR A 12 -24.61 -19.41 65.66
CA TYR A 12 -25.07 -19.75 64.32
C TYR A 12 -26.13 -20.86 64.34
N LEU A 13 -25.96 -21.84 65.16
CA LEU A 13 -26.95 -22.91 65.37
C LEU A 13 -28.23 -22.38 66.05
N GLU A 14 -28.13 -21.52 67.06
CA GLU A 14 -29.28 -20.87 67.69
C GLU A 14 -30.05 -19.94 66.71
N SER A 15 -29.35 -19.33 65.79
CA SER A 15 -30.01 -18.51 64.74
C SER A 15 -30.74 -19.36 63.69
N MET A 16 -30.25 -20.58 63.46
CA MET A 16 -30.90 -21.54 62.57
C MET A 16 -32.15 -22.20 63.18
N GLU A 17 -32.16 -22.36 64.49
CA GLU A 17 -33.33 -22.94 65.25
C GLU A 17 -34.53 -21.96 65.25
N LYS A 18 -34.30 -20.66 65.03
CA LYS A 18 -35.36 -19.63 64.91
C LYS A 18 -35.94 -19.45 63.50
N ILE A 19 -35.49 -20.26 62.55
CA ILE A 19 -36.10 -20.22 61.23
C ILE A 19 -37.46 -20.89 61.30
N ASP A 20 -38.50 -20.09 61.24
CA ASP A 20 -39.90 -20.58 61.14
C ASP A 20 -40.09 -21.32 59.81
N TRP A 21 -39.80 -22.59 59.81
CA TRP A 21 -39.96 -23.47 58.66
C TRP A 21 -41.37 -23.48 58.09
N ASN A 22 -42.39 -23.16 58.89
CA ASN A 22 -43.75 -23.03 58.41
C ASN A 22 -43.92 -21.77 57.56
N ARG A 23 -43.27 -20.67 57.95
CA ARG A 23 -43.20 -19.46 57.13
C ARG A 23 -42.43 -19.67 55.84
N VAL A 24 -41.28 -20.34 55.92
CA VAL A 24 -40.47 -20.68 54.73
C VAL A 24 -41.29 -21.57 53.77
N LYS A 25 -41.94 -22.61 54.30
CA LYS A 25 -42.84 -23.47 53.48
C LYS A 25 -44.03 -22.72 52.90
N ALA A 26 -44.64 -21.78 53.63
CA ALA A 26 -45.73 -20.96 53.14
C ALA A 26 -45.26 -20.00 52.01
N THR A 27 -44.06 -19.42 52.17
CA THR A 27 -43.44 -18.59 51.15
C THR A 27 -43.09 -19.38 49.90
N ILE A 28 -42.50 -20.58 50.04
CA ILE A 28 -42.20 -21.47 48.91
C ILE A 28 -43.46 -21.95 48.21
N ARG A 29 -44.58 -22.25 48.95
CA ARG A 29 -45.83 -22.68 48.39
C ARG A 29 -46.55 -21.59 47.58
N ASN A 30 -46.32 -20.32 47.97
CA ASN A 30 -46.83 -19.17 47.23
C ASN A 30 -45.89 -18.70 46.12
N TRP A 31 -44.72 -19.28 46.00
CA TRP A 31 -43.76 -19.00 44.95
C TRP A 31 -44.31 -19.56 43.63
N LYS A 32 -44.52 -18.71 42.66
CA LYS A 32 -44.93 -19.09 41.33
C LYS A 32 -43.67 -19.23 40.44
N PRO A 33 -42.93 -20.33 40.55
CA PRO A 33 -41.63 -20.47 39.83
C PRO A 33 -41.80 -20.33 38.32
N GLY A 34 -42.94 -20.71 37.76
CA GLY A 34 -43.22 -20.56 36.34
C GLY A 34 -43.32 -19.09 35.86
N GLU A 35 -43.82 -18.18 36.73
CA GLU A 35 -43.83 -16.75 36.39
C GLU A 35 -42.44 -16.12 36.43
N TYR A 36 -41.60 -16.49 37.41
CA TYR A 36 -40.21 -16.04 37.48
C TYR A 36 -39.38 -16.57 36.31
N ILE A 37 -39.52 -17.85 35.99
CA ILE A 37 -38.86 -18.43 34.83
C ILE A 37 -39.27 -17.71 33.55
N ARG A 38 -40.57 -17.45 33.36
CA ARG A 38 -41.05 -16.73 32.19
C ARG A 38 -40.53 -15.29 32.10
N GLN A 39 -40.54 -14.54 33.21
CA GLN A 39 -40.03 -13.15 33.24
C GLN A 39 -38.52 -13.13 33.02
N THR A 40 -37.76 -14.01 33.67
CA THR A 40 -36.31 -14.14 33.48
C THR A 40 -35.97 -14.53 32.02
N SER A 41 -36.71 -15.47 31.42
CA SER A 41 -36.54 -15.89 30.06
C SER A 41 -36.77 -14.72 29.05
N ILE A 42 -37.78 -13.90 29.30
CA ILE A 42 -38.07 -12.71 28.43
C ILE A 42 -36.89 -11.74 28.52
N VAL A 43 -36.37 -11.47 29.73
CA VAL A 43 -35.23 -10.55 29.88
C VAL A 43 -33.96 -11.13 29.24
N VAL A 44 -33.66 -12.41 29.43
CA VAL A 44 -32.50 -13.09 28.83
C VAL A 44 -32.62 -13.08 27.30
N ILE A 45 -33.79 -13.40 26.74
CA ILE A 45 -34.02 -13.37 25.29
C ILE A 45 -33.86 -11.94 24.77
N GLY A 46 -34.41 -10.94 25.46
CA GLY A 46 -34.26 -9.54 25.10
C GLY A 46 -32.81 -9.08 25.05
N VAL A 47 -32.03 -9.45 26.06
CA VAL A 47 -30.58 -9.17 26.12
C VAL A 47 -29.84 -9.89 24.98
N LEU A 48 -30.13 -11.17 24.73
CA LEU A 48 -29.51 -11.93 23.65
C LEU A 48 -29.82 -11.32 22.27
N ILE A 49 -31.08 -10.92 22.02
CA ILE A 49 -31.48 -10.26 20.76
C ILE A 49 -30.72 -8.94 20.60
N THR A 50 -30.57 -8.17 21.67
CA THR A 50 -29.83 -6.90 21.63
C THR A 50 -28.36 -7.13 21.30
N PHE A 51 -27.70 -8.12 21.93
CA PHE A 51 -26.29 -8.45 21.63
C PHE A 51 -26.09 -8.94 20.21
N VAL A 52 -26.92 -9.88 19.74
CA VAL A 52 -26.86 -10.41 18.37
C VAL A 52 -27.14 -9.29 17.36
N GLY A 53 -28.16 -8.47 17.63
CA GLY A 53 -28.50 -7.33 16.76
C GLY A 53 -27.36 -6.32 16.67
N SER A 54 -26.74 -5.94 17.78
CA SER A 54 -25.61 -5.00 17.78
C SER A 54 -24.38 -5.57 17.05
N GLU A 55 -24.09 -6.86 17.21
CA GLU A 55 -22.98 -7.52 16.52
C GLU A 55 -23.21 -7.55 14.99
N LEU A 56 -24.43 -7.84 14.54
CA LEU A 56 -24.78 -7.82 13.12
C LEU A 56 -24.63 -6.42 12.51
N VAL A 57 -25.12 -5.39 13.19
CA VAL A 57 -24.98 -3.99 12.74
C VAL A 57 -23.49 -3.61 12.65
N THR A 58 -22.71 -3.95 13.67
CA THR A 58 -21.27 -3.67 13.67
C THR A 58 -20.56 -4.37 12.51
N ARG A 59 -20.83 -5.65 12.27
CA ARG A 59 -20.26 -6.39 11.14
C ARG A 59 -20.65 -5.80 9.78
N CYS A 60 -21.89 -5.38 9.62
CA CYS A 60 -22.35 -4.73 8.38
C CYS A 60 -21.61 -3.40 8.16
N SER A 61 -21.43 -2.59 9.20
CA SER A 61 -20.67 -1.33 9.13
C SER A 61 -19.20 -1.60 8.78
N GLU A 62 -18.54 -2.54 9.47
CA GLU A 62 -17.15 -2.92 9.19
C GLU A 62 -16.96 -3.39 7.73
N GLN A 63 -17.89 -4.16 7.17
CA GLN A 63 -17.83 -4.61 5.78
C GLN A 63 -18.01 -3.46 4.80
N ALA A 64 -18.88 -2.50 5.11
CA ALA A 64 -19.05 -1.28 4.30
C ALA A 64 -17.78 -0.41 4.31
N ASP A 65 -17.13 -0.28 5.47
CA ASP A 65 -15.88 0.48 5.63
C ASP A 65 -14.72 -0.20 4.89
N ILE A 66 -14.61 -1.53 4.98
CA ILE A 66 -13.64 -2.31 4.20
C ILE A 66 -13.87 -2.09 2.71
N LYS A 67 -15.10 -2.23 2.22
CA LYS A 67 -15.45 -2.02 0.81
C LYS A 67 -15.06 -0.62 0.35
N SER A 68 -15.43 0.41 1.10
CA SER A 68 -15.10 1.80 0.80
C SER A 68 -13.58 2.01 0.72
N THR A 69 -12.84 1.50 1.71
CA THR A 69 -11.37 1.61 1.74
C THR A 69 -10.71 0.86 0.58
N MET A 70 -11.22 -0.33 0.21
CA MET A 70 -10.71 -1.08 -0.94
C MET A 70 -10.94 -0.35 -2.27
N LEU A 71 -12.07 0.34 -2.42
CA LEU A 71 -12.31 1.17 -3.60
C LEU A 71 -11.36 2.37 -3.66
N LEU A 72 -11.05 3.00 -2.52
CA LEU A 72 -10.00 4.05 -2.45
C LEU A 72 -8.62 3.49 -2.85
N ILE A 73 -8.25 2.31 -2.36
CA ILE A 73 -7.00 1.63 -2.74
C ILE A 73 -6.99 1.35 -4.25
N LYS A 74 -8.08 0.88 -4.82
CA LYS A 74 -8.19 0.66 -6.27
C LYS A 74 -7.92 1.94 -7.06
N ASP A 75 -8.52 3.04 -6.67
CA ASP A 75 -8.35 4.32 -7.37
C ASP A 75 -6.94 4.89 -7.17
N GLU A 76 -6.34 4.71 -5.99
CA GLU A 76 -4.94 5.03 -5.71
C GLU A 76 -4.00 4.19 -6.60
N LEU A 77 -4.24 2.88 -6.73
CA LEU A 77 -3.44 2.01 -7.61
C LEU A 77 -3.58 2.40 -9.09
N LYS A 78 -4.76 2.82 -9.55
CA LYS A 78 -4.94 3.36 -10.91
C LYS A 78 -4.10 4.62 -11.15
N SER A 79 -4.07 5.52 -10.18
CA SER A 79 -3.23 6.72 -10.24
C SER A 79 -1.74 6.36 -10.26
N ASN A 80 -1.32 5.44 -9.39
CA ASN A 80 0.06 4.94 -9.32
C ASN A 80 0.45 4.25 -10.63
N ARG A 81 -0.46 3.49 -11.25
CA ARG A 81 -0.27 2.83 -12.54
C ARG A 81 0.03 3.84 -13.66
N LYS A 82 -0.74 4.93 -13.70
CA LYS A 82 -0.51 6.01 -14.67
C LYS A 82 0.84 6.70 -14.47
N ASN A 83 1.21 6.98 -13.21
CA ASN A 83 2.52 7.57 -12.91
C ASN A 83 3.67 6.62 -13.29
N PHE A 84 3.49 5.31 -13.05
CA PHE A 84 4.43 4.27 -13.44
C PHE A 84 4.61 4.23 -14.97
N GLU A 85 3.52 4.20 -15.75
CA GLU A 85 3.58 4.25 -17.22
C GLU A 85 4.34 5.47 -17.71
N GLY A 86 4.06 6.63 -17.14
CA GLY A 86 4.71 7.88 -17.50
C GLY A 86 6.22 7.82 -17.36
N ILE A 87 6.71 7.39 -16.19
CA ILE A 87 8.15 7.34 -15.93
C ILE A 87 8.86 6.23 -16.72
N VAL A 88 8.20 5.08 -16.93
CA VAL A 88 8.72 4.00 -17.79
C VAL A 88 8.87 4.46 -19.23
N SER A 89 7.88 5.19 -19.76
CA SER A 89 7.94 5.75 -21.11
C SER A 89 9.10 6.74 -21.28
N GLU A 90 9.35 7.58 -20.27
CA GLU A 90 10.49 8.52 -20.29
C GLU A 90 11.83 7.79 -20.22
N PHE A 91 11.95 6.81 -19.30
CA PHE A 91 13.16 5.98 -19.18
C PHE A 91 13.44 5.17 -20.46
N SER A 92 12.42 4.65 -21.14
CA SER A 92 12.57 3.93 -22.40
C SER A 92 13.18 4.81 -23.52
N THR A 93 13.04 6.13 -23.42
CA THR A 93 13.70 7.05 -24.33
C THR A 93 15.21 7.10 -24.08
N ASP A 94 15.63 7.09 -22.82
CA ASP A 94 17.04 7.01 -22.44
C ASP A 94 17.64 5.65 -22.81
N GLU A 95 16.87 4.54 -22.65
CA GLU A 95 17.29 3.19 -23.09
C GLU A 95 17.55 3.15 -24.60
N ARG A 96 16.63 3.70 -25.40
CA ARG A 96 16.77 3.75 -26.87
C ARG A 96 17.97 4.60 -27.30
N LEU A 97 18.19 5.74 -26.66
CA LEU A 97 19.37 6.56 -26.90
C LEU A 97 20.65 5.78 -26.57
N SER A 98 20.69 5.15 -25.40
CA SER A 98 21.83 4.34 -24.96
C SER A 98 22.12 3.21 -25.95
N ALA A 99 21.10 2.44 -26.36
CA ALA A 99 21.23 1.38 -27.34
C ALA A 99 21.79 1.88 -28.66
N LEU A 100 21.25 2.99 -29.17
CA LEU A 100 21.69 3.60 -30.42
C LEU A 100 23.17 4.04 -30.37
N LEU A 101 23.59 4.67 -29.25
CA LEU A 101 24.97 5.11 -29.06
C LEU A 101 25.94 3.93 -28.92
N VAL A 102 25.55 2.90 -28.17
CA VAL A 102 26.39 1.69 -27.96
C VAL A 102 26.52 0.88 -29.24
N GLU A 103 25.45 0.71 -30.04
CA GLU A 103 25.47 0.02 -31.33
C GLU A 103 26.49 0.62 -32.31
N HIS A 104 26.71 1.96 -32.21
CA HIS A 104 27.64 2.68 -33.06
C HIS A 104 28.97 3.04 -32.37
N ASP A 105 29.35 2.29 -31.32
CA ASP A 105 30.61 2.49 -30.55
C ASP A 105 30.78 3.94 -30.05
N MET A 106 29.66 4.62 -29.71
CA MET A 106 29.63 6.04 -29.30
C MET A 106 30.14 7.01 -30.40
N ASN A 107 30.20 6.57 -31.64
CA ASN A 107 30.57 7.43 -32.79
C ASN A 107 29.30 8.01 -33.45
N VAL A 108 28.93 9.21 -33.02
CA VAL A 108 27.68 9.88 -33.50
C VAL A 108 27.66 10.18 -34.98
N ARG A 109 28.83 10.24 -35.64
CA ARG A 109 28.91 10.47 -37.09
C ARG A 109 28.43 9.28 -37.91
N LEU A 110 28.35 8.08 -37.31
CA LEU A 110 27.76 6.90 -37.93
C LEU A 110 26.24 6.85 -37.82
N ILE A 111 25.65 7.72 -36.99
CA ILE A 111 24.21 7.76 -36.71
C ILE A 111 23.57 8.86 -37.58
N PRO A 112 22.44 8.60 -38.26
CA PRO A 112 21.71 9.65 -38.97
C PRO A 112 21.33 10.81 -38.02
N GLU A 113 21.56 12.04 -38.43
CA GLU A 113 21.32 13.21 -37.58
C GLU A 113 19.88 13.30 -37.09
N ASP A 114 18.91 12.99 -37.96
CA ASP A 114 17.50 13.02 -37.58
C ASP A 114 17.16 11.99 -36.50
N SER A 115 17.91 10.87 -36.44
CA SER A 115 17.77 9.88 -35.35
C SER A 115 18.28 10.41 -34.01
N LEU A 116 19.25 11.31 -34.01
CA LEU A 116 19.77 11.96 -32.81
C LEU A 116 18.91 13.14 -32.35
N LYS A 117 18.31 13.88 -33.27
CA LYS A 117 17.46 15.07 -32.96
C LYS A 117 16.29 14.72 -32.03
N GLN A 118 15.72 13.54 -32.15
CA GLN A 118 14.60 13.12 -31.27
C GLN A 118 15.01 13.03 -29.79
N PHE A 119 16.30 12.87 -29.49
CA PHE A 119 16.85 12.75 -28.16
C PHE A 119 17.45 14.05 -27.60
N ARG A 120 17.35 15.17 -28.34
CA ARG A 120 18.01 16.44 -27.99
C ARG A 120 17.79 16.94 -26.57
N TYR A 121 16.65 16.59 -25.96
CA TYR A 121 16.31 17.00 -24.60
C TYR A 121 16.55 15.90 -23.55
N SER A 122 16.86 14.67 -23.98
CA SER A 122 16.93 13.53 -23.07
C SER A 122 17.94 13.73 -21.95
N ILE A 123 19.11 14.32 -22.23
CA ILE A 123 20.19 14.49 -21.22
C ILE A 123 19.73 15.41 -20.09
N GLY A 124 19.05 16.52 -20.39
CA GLY A 124 18.57 17.49 -19.41
C GLY A 124 17.26 17.09 -18.71
N GLN A 125 16.60 16.02 -19.16
CA GLN A 125 15.34 15.56 -18.53
C GLN A 125 15.64 14.72 -17.31
N ILE A 126 15.62 15.36 -16.14
CA ILE A 126 15.75 14.71 -14.82
C ILE A 126 14.34 14.60 -14.25
N ARG A 127 13.99 13.43 -13.72
CA ARG A 127 12.66 13.10 -13.21
C ARG A 127 12.75 12.40 -11.86
N SER A 128 11.62 12.30 -11.20
CA SER A 128 11.47 11.47 -10.00
C SER A 128 10.19 10.68 -10.09
N PHE A 129 10.23 9.42 -9.74
CA PHE A 129 9.04 8.60 -9.62
C PHE A 129 8.44 8.74 -8.23
N TYR A 130 7.15 9.05 -8.19
CA TYR A 130 6.36 9.11 -6.97
C TYR A 130 5.14 8.23 -7.10
N TYR A 131 4.79 7.56 -6.02
CA TYR A 131 3.54 6.84 -5.87
C TYR A 131 2.90 7.18 -4.53
N THR A 132 1.60 6.99 -4.41
CA THR A 132 0.85 7.23 -3.18
C THR A 132 0.46 5.91 -2.53
N ARG A 133 0.38 5.91 -1.18
CA ARG A 133 -0.01 4.75 -0.36
C ARG A 133 -0.98 5.13 0.76
N ASN A 134 -1.61 6.29 0.65
CA ASN A 134 -2.45 6.86 1.69
C ASN A 134 -3.65 5.97 2.02
N ALA A 135 -4.28 5.39 1.00
CA ALA A 135 -5.42 4.49 1.19
C ALA A 135 -5.00 3.17 1.87
N LEU A 136 -3.83 2.63 1.53
CA LEU A 136 -3.25 1.47 2.23
C LEU A 136 -2.94 1.81 3.69
N ASP A 137 -2.40 3.00 3.97
CA ASP A 137 -2.08 3.43 5.33
C ASP A 137 -3.36 3.64 6.17
N ILE A 138 -4.45 4.14 5.57
CA ILE A 138 -5.77 4.18 6.21
C ILE A 138 -6.21 2.76 6.58
N LEU A 139 -6.12 1.81 5.66
CA LEU A 139 -6.47 0.41 5.93
C LEU A 139 -5.66 -0.18 7.10
N LYS A 140 -4.36 0.08 7.13
CA LYS A 140 -3.45 -0.40 8.19
C LYS A 140 -3.78 0.20 9.56
N ASN A 141 -4.05 1.52 9.60
CA ASN A 141 -4.23 2.25 10.84
C ASN A 141 -5.65 2.13 11.44
N SER A 142 -6.64 1.80 10.64
CA SER A 142 -8.05 1.67 11.05
C SER A 142 -8.41 0.31 11.66
N MET A 143 -7.46 -0.62 11.82
CA MET A 143 -7.70 -2.01 12.23
C MET A 143 -8.59 -2.83 11.26
N LEU A 144 -9.08 -2.25 10.16
CA LEU A 144 -9.90 -2.95 9.17
C LEU A 144 -9.14 -4.11 8.51
N MET A 145 -7.81 -3.98 8.38
CA MET A 145 -6.96 -5.04 7.85
C MET A 145 -7.11 -6.36 8.63
N GLN A 146 -7.30 -6.31 9.94
CA GLN A 146 -7.46 -7.49 10.78
C GLN A 146 -8.81 -8.20 10.52
N LYS A 147 -9.82 -7.45 10.07
CA LYS A 147 -11.17 -7.94 9.77
C LYS A 147 -11.29 -8.61 8.40
N ILE A 148 -10.28 -8.45 7.53
CA ILE A 148 -10.23 -9.13 6.23
C ILE A 148 -9.76 -10.55 6.45
N SER A 149 -10.62 -11.52 6.13
CA SER A 149 -10.34 -12.95 6.30
C SER A 149 -9.34 -13.49 5.28
N ASP A 150 -9.35 -12.96 4.05
CA ASP A 150 -8.49 -13.37 2.96
C ASP A 150 -7.06 -12.80 3.15
N LYS A 151 -6.22 -13.58 3.83
CA LYS A 151 -4.83 -13.18 4.13
C LYS A 151 -3.92 -13.23 2.91
N GLU A 152 -4.20 -14.11 1.94
CA GLU A 152 -3.44 -14.17 0.68
C GLU A 152 -3.67 -12.92 -0.16
N PHE A 153 -4.90 -12.46 -0.23
CA PHE A 153 -5.23 -11.19 -0.87
C PHE A 153 -4.49 -10.01 -0.19
N LEU A 154 -4.47 -9.95 1.14
CA LEU A 154 -3.76 -8.90 1.86
C LEU A 154 -2.25 -8.91 1.61
N LEU A 155 -1.64 -10.09 1.60
CA LEU A 155 -0.21 -10.23 1.29
C LEU A 155 0.08 -9.79 -0.15
N SER A 156 -0.77 -10.19 -1.10
CA SER A 156 -0.66 -9.76 -2.49
C SER A 156 -0.82 -8.24 -2.65
N LEU A 157 -1.71 -7.61 -1.88
CA LEU A 157 -1.88 -6.16 -1.86
C LEU A 157 -0.62 -5.45 -1.34
N ILE A 158 -0.04 -5.94 -0.24
CA ILE A 158 1.21 -5.39 0.32
C ILE A 158 2.35 -5.54 -0.69
N ASP A 159 2.49 -6.71 -1.34
CA ASP A 159 3.52 -7.00 -2.34
C ASP A 159 3.49 -6.03 -3.54
N VAL A 160 2.31 -5.55 -3.95
CA VAL A 160 2.21 -4.51 -4.99
C VAL A 160 2.85 -3.19 -4.53
N TYR A 161 2.57 -2.75 -3.30
CA TYR A 161 3.17 -1.50 -2.79
C TYR A 161 4.66 -1.63 -2.51
N GLU A 162 5.13 -2.80 -2.08
CA GLU A 162 6.56 -3.09 -1.94
C GLU A 162 7.27 -3.08 -3.30
N ALA A 163 6.63 -3.62 -4.34
CA ALA A 163 7.16 -3.56 -5.70
C ALA A 163 7.25 -2.11 -6.21
N LEU A 164 6.24 -1.26 -5.93
CA LEU A 164 6.27 0.16 -6.26
C LEU A 164 7.38 0.91 -5.50
N GLU A 165 7.61 0.60 -4.21
CA GLU A 165 8.71 1.20 -3.45
C GLU A 165 10.06 0.78 -3.98
N GLY A 166 10.26 -0.50 -4.27
CA GLY A 166 11.50 -1.01 -4.88
C GLY A 166 11.79 -0.34 -6.23
N PHE A 167 10.76 -0.19 -7.07
CA PHE A 167 10.86 0.51 -8.35
C PHE A 167 11.21 2.00 -8.16
N LYS A 168 10.56 2.67 -7.21
CA LYS A 168 10.85 4.08 -6.87
C LYS A 168 12.31 4.27 -6.49
N LEU A 169 12.82 3.42 -5.61
CA LEU A 169 14.23 3.50 -5.17
C LEU A 169 15.18 3.31 -6.37
N SER A 170 14.92 2.34 -7.23
CA SER A 170 15.74 2.08 -8.40
C SER A 170 15.67 3.22 -9.42
N MET A 171 14.45 3.69 -9.74
CA MET A 171 14.25 4.74 -10.74
C MET A 171 14.82 6.08 -10.28
N ASN A 172 14.60 6.47 -9.02
CA ASN A 172 15.17 7.70 -8.48
C ASN A 172 16.70 7.62 -8.42
N GLY A 173 17.26 6.46 -8.02
CA GLY A 173 18.71 6.24 -8.09
C GLY A 173 19.29 6.36 -9.50
N TYR A 174 18.54 5.95 -10.54
CA TYR A 174 18.92 6.20 -11.93
C TYR A 174 18.97 7.70 -12.25
N TYR A 175 17.91 8.44 -11.89
CA TYR A 175 17.84 9.88 -12.17
C TYR A 175 18.84 10.68 -11.33
N ASP A 176 19.17 10.25 -10.12
CA ASP A 176 20.26 10.83 -9.29
C ASP A 176 21.62 10.69 -10.02
N MET A 177 21.91 9.50 -10.57
CA MET A 177 23.12 9.30 -11.39
C MET A 177 23.11 10.16 -12.65
N LYS A 178 21.96 10.34 -13.29
CA LYS A 178 21.79 11.20 -14.45
C LYS A 178 22.05 12.66 -14.13
N GLU A 179 21.48 13.13 -13.02
CA GLU A 179 21.70 14.48 -12.50
C GLU A 179 23.18 14.73 -12.20
N ASP A 180 23.81 13.80 -11.49
CA ASP A 180 25.23 13.84 -11.16
C ASP A 180 26.15 13.88 -12.40
N ALA A 181 25.73 13.28 -13.51
CA ALA A 181 26.48 13.31 -14.75
C ALA A 181 26.21 14.58 -15.58
N ALA A 182 24.93 14.98 -15.68
CA ALA A 182 24.49 16.04 -16.58
C ALA A 182 24.70 17.45 -15.99
N ILE A 183 24.38 17.69 -14.71
CA ILE A 183 24.41 19.04 -14.15
C ILE A 183 25.84 19.62 -14.13
N PRO A 184 26.88 18.90 -13.61
CA PRO A 184 28.24 19.42 -13.67
C PRO A 184 28.72 19.70 -15.10
N PHE A 185 28.35 18.84 -16.05
CA PHE A 185 28.67 19.04 -17.46
C PHE A 185 28.09 20.36 -17.99
N TYR A 186 26.78 20.59 -17.81
CA TYR A 186 26.13 21.83 -18.28
C TYR A 186 26.76 23.09 -17.69
N LEU A 187 27.23 23.05 -16.44
CA LEU A 187 27.89 24.16 -15.77
C LEU A 187 29.28 24.48 -16.32
N THR A 188 29.90 23.58 -17.12
CA THR A 188 31.22 23.80 -17.73
C THR A 188 31.13 24.29 -19.18
N LEU A 189 29.94 24.30 -19.79
CA LEU A 189 29.77 24.72 -21.18
C LEU A 189 30.02 26.22 -21.36
N THR A 190 30.68 26.59 -22.44
CA THR A 190 30.72 27.98 -22.92
C THR A 190 29.38 28.39 -23.56
N ASP A 191 29.16 29.68 -23.76
CA ASP A 191 27.95 30.18 -24.42
C ASP A 191 27.79 29.59 -25.83
N GLU A 192 28.89 29.44 -26.59
CA GLU A 192 28.89 28.83 -27.91
C GLU A 192 28.50 27.35 -27.84
N GLN A 193 29.09 26.60 -26.93
CA GLN A 193 28.74 25.19 -26.71
C GLN A 193 27.29 25.04 -26.27
N THR A 194 26.78 25.91 -25.40
CA THR A 194 25.38 25.91 -24.95
C THR A 194 24.43 26.10 -26.13
N ASN A 195 24.75 27.02 -27.06
CA ASN A 195 23.96 27.18 -28.25
C ASN A 195 24.00 25.95 -29.16
N THR A 196 25.19 25.33 -29.32
CA THR A 196 25.37 24.14 -30.15
C THR A 196 24.57 22.93 -29.60
N VAL A 197 24.63 22.66 -28.28
CA VAL A 197 23.91 21.52 -27.70
C VAL A 197 22.40 21.64 -27.82
N ASN A 198 21.86 22.86 -27.87
CA ASN A 198 20.43 23.11 -28.07
C ASN A 198 19.95 22.77 -29.48
N GLU A 199 20.81 22.72 -30.49
CA GLU A 199 20.46 22.35 -31.85
C GLU A 199 20.21 20.85 -32.03
N GLY A 200 20.83 20.00 -31.19
CA GLY A 200 20.67 18.53 -31.21
C GLY A 200 21.27 17.83 -32.42
N LYS A 201 22.19 18.52 -33.15
CA LYS A 201 22.96 17.99 -34.29
C LYS A 201 24.13 17.15 -33.82
N TRP A 202 24.93 16.61 -34.77
CA TRP A 202 26.12 15.83 -34.47
C TRP A 202 27.09 16.57 -33.54
N GLU A 203 27.33 17.87 -33.80
CA GLU A 203 28.23 18.70 -32.99
C GLU A 203 27.79 18.74 -31.51
N ALA A 204 26.49 18.82 -31.27
CA ALA A 204 25.94 18.76 -29.91
C ALA A 204 26.30 17.44 -29.22
N TRP A 205 26.15 16.33 -29.93
CA TRP A 205 26.45 14.99 -29.38
C TRP A 205 27.95 14.75 -29.21
N GLU A 206 28.80 15.32 -30.07
CA GLU A 206 30.26 15.31 -29.88
C GLU A 206 30.66 16.04 -28.58
N ILE A 207 30.00 17.19 -28.30
CA ILE A 207 30.21 17.93 -27.05
C ILE A 207 29.78 17.08 -25.86
N TYR A 208 28.59 16.46 -25.87
CA TYR A 208 28.12 15.56 -24.81
C TYR A 208 29.08 14.39 -24.58
N LEU A 209 29.57 13.74 -25.63
CA LEU A 209 30.44 12.59 -25.55
C LEU A 209 31.91 12.94 -25.26
N SER A 210 32.30 14.21 -25.32
CA SER A 210 33.62 14.67 -24.91
C SER A 210 33.78 14.61 -23.39
N ASP A 211 32.69 14.79 -22.62
CA ASP A 211 32.71 14.60 -21.17
C ASP A 211 32.72 13.11 -20.82
N ARG A 212 33.74 12.69 -20.08
CA ARG A 212 33.93 11.28 -19.73
C ARG A 212 32.82 10.74 -18.84
N LYS A 213 32.35 11.55 -17.89
CA LYS A 213 31.33 11.11 -16.90
C LYS A 213 29.99 10.94 -17.59
N LEU A 214 29.60 11.92 -18.39
CA LEU A 214 28.36 11.88 -19.16
C LEU A 214 28.37 10.73 -20.20
N ARG A 215 29.48 10.57 -20.94
CA ARG A 215 29.65 9.46 -21.89
C ARG A 215 29.52 8.09 -21.24
N ASN A 216 30.07 7.91 -20.02
CA ASN A 216 29.95 6.65 -19.30
C ASN A 216 28.53 6.43 -18.79
N PHE A 217 27.87 7.49 -18.32
CA PHE A 217 26.46 7.42 -17.90
C PHE A 217 25.56 6.99 -19.06
N LEU A 218 25.74 7.54 -20.27
CA LEU A 218 24.93 7.23 -21.44
C LEU A 218 24.99 5.75 -21.89
N LYS A 219 25.89 4.94 -21.33
CA LYS A 219 25.94 3.48 -21.54
C LYS A 219 25.08 2.69 -20.54
N ILE A 220 24.67 3.32 -19.43
CA ILE A 220 23.99 2.62 -18.32
C ILE A 220 22.55 2.24 -18.65
N PRO A 221 21.72 3.11 -19.28
CA PRO A 221 20.28 2.85 -19.42
C PRO A 221 19.95 1.52 -20.09
N GLN A 222 20.67 1.13 -21.14
CA GLN A 222 20.43 -0.10 -21.90
C GLN A 222 20.40 -1.40 -21.06
N GLY A 223 21.07 -1.42 -19.91
CA GLY A 223 21.12 -2.60 -19.04
C GLY A 223 20.78 -2.32 -17.59
N TYR A 224 20.14 -1.19 -17.32
CA TYR A 224 19.86 -0.77 -15.95
C TYR A 224 18.85 -1.68 -15.26
N PHE A 225 17.78 -2.05 -15.93
CA PHE A 225 16.80 -3.03 -15.44
C PHE A 225 17.00 -4.39 -16.10
N ILE A 226 16.77 -5.44 -15.32
CA ILE A 226 16.71 -6.80 -15.86
C ILE A 226 15.46 -6.94 -16.77
N PRO A 227 15.55 -7.72 -17.87
CA PRO A 227 14.42 -7.90 -18.77
C PRO A 227 13.15 -8.33 -18.07
N GLY A 228 12.02 -7.73 -18.41
CA GLY A 228 10.72 -8.03 -17.86
C GLY A 228 10.48 -7.50 -16.45
N TYR A 229 11.37 -6.68 -15.89
CA TYR A 229 11.19 -6.14 -14.52
C TYR A 229 10.01 -5.19 -14.44
N GLN A 230 9.92 -4.26 -15.39
CA GLN A 230 8.86 -3.26 -15.45
C GLN A 230 7.50 -3.91 -15.73
N GLU A 231 7.44 -4.83 -16.68
CA GLU A 231 6.24 -5.58 -17.04
C GLU A 231 5.69 -6.41 -15.87
N ARG A 232 6.57 -6.98 -15.04
CA ARG A 232 6.13 -7.73 -13.84
C ARG A 232 5.45 -6.82 -12.82
N ILE A 233 5.95 -5.60 -12.63
CA ILE A 233 5.35 -4.62 -11.71
C ILE A 233 3.99 -4.18 -12.26
N GLU A 234 3.94 -3.85 -13.54
CA GLU A 234 2.72 -3.49 -14.25
C GLU A 234 1.62 -4.54 -14.08
N GLN A 235 1.96 -5.80 -14.38
CA GLN A 235 1.04 -6.92 -14.22
C GLN A 235 0.56 -7.11 -12.77
N LYS A 236 1.42 -6.90 -11.77
CA LYS A 236 1.02 -6.94 -10.36
C LYS A 236 -0.02 -5.88 -10.04
N ILE A 237 0.20 -4.65 -10.49
CA ILE A 237 -0.73 -3.52 -10.26
C ILE A 237 -2.07 -3.82 -10.93
N ASP A 238 -2.06 -4.19 -12.22
CA ASP A 238 -3.26 -4.45 -13.01
C ASP A 238 -4.07 -5.63 -12.43
N LYS A 239 -3.40 -6.71 -12.05
CA LYS A 239 -4.04 -7.86 -11.40
C LYS A 239 -4.70 -7.47 -10.07
N MET A 240 -4.05 -6.62 -9.26
CA MET A 240 -4.61 -6.17 -7.99
C MET A 240 -5.83 -5.29 -8.19
N ILE A 241 -5.77 -4.33 -9.14
CA ILE A 241 -6.93 -3.49 -9.50
C ILE A 241 -8.13 -4.36 -9.91
N GLN A 242 -7.91 -5.36 -10.77
CA GLN A 242 -8.96 -6.30 -11.18
C GLN A 242 -9.49 -7.13 -10.01
N THR A 243 -8.62 -7.61 -9.14
CA THR A 243 -9.01 -8.40 -7.97
C THR A 243 -9.88 -7.58 -7.01
N ILE A 244 -9.53 -6.32 -6.76
CA ILE A 244 -10.34 -5.41 -5.92
C ILE A 244 -11.70 -5.14 -6.59
N GLU A 245 -11.73 -4.90 -7.89
CA GLU A 245 -12.97 -4.68 -8.63
C GLU A 245 -13.91 -5.88 -8.55
N GLN A 246 -13.39 -7.10 -8.70
CA GLN A 246 -14.17 -8.34 -8.60
C GLN A 246 -14.72 -8.57 -7.19
N LYS A 247 -13.94 -8.29 -6.15
CA LYS A 247 -14.34 -8.56 -4.76
C LYS A 247 -15.21 -7.45 -4.15
N TYR A 248 -14.96 -6.20 -4.50
CA TYR A 248 -15.54 -5.02 -3.83
C TYR A 248 -16.22 -4.05 -4.79
N GLY A 249 -16.09 -4.23 -6.09
CA GLY A 249 -16.78 -3.42 -7.09
C GLY A 249 -18.31 -3.50 -6.93
N SER A 250 -19.01 -2.45 -7.34
CA SER A 250 -20.47 -2.42 -7.29
C SER A 250 -21.05 -3.46 -8.25
N ARG A 251 -21.91 -4.32 -7.72
CA ARG A 251 -22.95 -4.93 -8.53
C ARG A 251 -24.11 -3.95 -8.62
#